data_3f5696596ae310922d62c35e8be3cf51
#
_entry.id   3f5696596ae310922d62c35e8be3cf51
#
_cell.length_a   1.000
_cell.length_b   1.000
_cell.length_c   1.000
_cell.angle_alpha   90.00
_cell.angle_beta   90.00
_cell.angle_gamma   90.00
#
_symmetry.space_group_name_H-M   'P 1'
#
loop_
_entity.id
_entity.type
_entity.pdbx_description
1 polymer ?
#
loop_
_entity_poly.entity_id
_entity_poly.type
_entity_poly.pdbx_seq_one_letter_code
_entity_poly.pdbx_strand_id
1 'polypeptide(L)'
;NGNPITNHFLSFDRSHYEIEKYEPNPDATEWVIDMIITDNEAVSVHSALGQLGYDVSITRQTHWEISVEDERESILQKIDATGELYNSNKEFINEITTADNTASFLVRQKDDMRSRAKFESLTERFEIEKISELKRGVIWNVTVNSGNLDAILKHILNTHILFNPL
;
A
#
# COMPACT_ATOMS: atom_id res chain seq x y z
N ASN A 1 -21.35 -1.52 -0.39
CA ASN A 1 -21.42 -2.84 0.21
C ASN A 1 -20.26 -3.68 -0.26
N GLY A 2 -19.07 -3.38 0.26
CA GLY A 2 -17.88 -4.12 -0.13
C GLY A 2 -17.92 -5.57 0.34
N ASN A 3 -17.45 -6.47 -0.50
CA ASN A 3 -17.14 -7.83 -0.12
C ASN A 3 -16.19 -7.80 1.08
N PRO A 4 -16.46 -8.54 2.20
CA PRO A 4 -15.63 -8.49 3.40
C PRO A 4 -14.18 -8.92 3.20
N ILE A 5 -13.83 -9.50 2.05
CA ILE A 5 -12.45 -9.88 1.69
C ILE A 5 -11.72 -8.78 0.90
N THR A 6 -12.40 -7.75 0.39
CA THR A 6 -11.81 -6.78 -0.54
C THR A 6 -10.85 -5.77 0.08
N ASN A 7 -10.87 -5.58 1.39
CA ASN A 7 -10.01 -4.61 2.08
C ASN A 7 -9.34 -5.27 3.30
N HIS A 8 -8.26 -5.99 3.07
CA HIS A 8 -7.48 -6.63 4.13
C HIS A 8 -6.20 -5.87 4.44
N PHE A 9 -5.91 -5.76 5.73
CA PHE A 9 -4.64 -5.27 6.21
C PHE A 9 -3.74 -6.46 6.55
N LEU A 10 -2.55 -6.48 5.94
CA LEU A 10 -1.50 -7.44 6.24
C LEU A 10 -0.36 -6.72 6.95
N SER A 11 -0.16 -7.04 8.20
CA SER A 11 1.00 -6.61 8.96
C SER A 11 1.92 -7.81 9.18
N PHE A 12 3.20 -7.66 8.87
CA PHE A 12 4.17 -8.73 9.08
C PHE A 12 5.50 -8.21 9.62
N ASP A 13 6.15 -9.04 10.39
CA ASP A 13 7.57 -8.98 10.66
C ASP A 13 8.25 -10.21 10.04
N ARG A 14 9.55 -10.39 10.25
CA ARG A 14 10.33 -11.46 9.61
C ARG A 14 9.79 -12.89 9.79
N SER A 15 8.95 -13.13 10.79
CA SER A 15 8.51 -14.47 11.17
C SER A 15 6.99 -14.61 11.29
N HIS A 16 6.24 -13.50 11.19
CA HIS A 16 4.82 -13.49 11.54
C HIS A 16 4.02 -12.46 10.75
N TYR A 17 2.82 -12.82 10.33
CA TYR A 17 1.87 -11.88 9.73
C TYR A 17 0.48 -12.07 10.34
N GLU A 18 -0.29 -11.00 10.36
CA GLU A 18 -1.67 -10.98 10.79
C GLU A 18 -2.54 -10.41 9.66
N ILE A 19 -3.71 -11.02 9.44
CA ILE A 19 -4.70 -10.53 8.48
C ILE A 19 -5.82 -9.88 9.27
N GLU A 20 -6.00 -8.59 9.09
CA GLU A 20 -7.04 -7.81 9.74
C GLU A 20 -7.86 -7.06 8.70
N LYS A 21 -9.09 -6.72 9.07
CA LYS A 21 -9.88 -5.79 8.26
C LYS A 21 -9.25 -4.40 8.36
N TYR A 22 -8.91 -3.82 7.22
CA TYR A 22 -8.35 -2.47 7.20
C TYR A 22 -9.43 -1.44 7.55
N GLU A 23 -9.16 -0.65 8.58
CA GLU A 23 -9.96 0.50 8.98
C GLU A 23 -9.11 1.77 8.87
N PRO A 24 -9.48 2.73 7.96
CA PRO A 24 -8.76 3.99 7.88
C PRO A 24 -8.80 4.76 9.19
N ASN A 25 -7.67 5.35 9.57
CA ASN A 25 -7.63 6.26 10.70
C ASN A 25 -8.29 7.60 10.31
N PRO A 26 -9.40 8.01 10.92
CA PRO A 26 -10.08 9.26 10.57
C PRO A 26 -9.25 10.51 10.86
N ASP A 27 -8.25 10.43 11.74
CA ASP A 27 -7.37 11.54 12.10
C ASP A 27 -6.15 11.65 11.19
N ALA A 28 -5.96 10.71 10.27
CA ALA A 28 -4.86 10.69 9.32
C ALA A 28 -5.34 10.95 7.89
N THR A 29 -4.42 11.42 7.06
CA THR A 29 -4.63 11.54 5.62
C THR A 29 -3.93 10.39 4.92
N GLU A 30 -4.63 9.73 4.01
CA GLU A 30 -4.09 8.65 3.19
C GLU A 30 -3.71 9.18 1.81
N TRP A 31 -2.49 8.89 1.39
CA TRP A 31 -2.03 9.07 0.02
C TRP A 31 -1.81 7.70 -0.62
N VAL A 32 -2.47 7.50 -1.74
CA VAL A 32 -2.30 6.30 -2.58
C VAL A 32 -1.53 6.73 -3.83
N ILE A 33 -0.36 6.15 -4.03
CA ILE A 33 0.58 6.56 -5.07
C ILE A 33 0.64 5.49 -6.16
N ASP A 34 0.30 5.89 -7.39
CA ASP A 34 0.45 5.07 -8.57
C ASP A 34 1.70 5.44 -9.37
N MET A 35 2.22 4.48 -10.12
CA MET A 35 3.33 4.67 -11.05
C MET A 35 2.81 5.02 -12.45
N ILE A 36 3.43 6.00 -13.09
CA ILE A 36 3.20 6.32 -14.50
C ILE A 36 3.87 5.27 -15.40
N ILE A 37 5.00 4.74 -14.94
CA ILE A 37 5.79 3.72 -15.64
C ILE A 37 5.37 2.30 -15.24
N THR A 38 5.81 1.30 -16.00
CA THR A 38 5.56 -0.11 -15.69
C THR A 38 6.14 -0.49 -14.33
N ASP A 39 5.32 -1.10 -13.48
CA ASP A 39 5.76 -1.65 -12.19
C ASP A 39 6.28 -3.08 -12.41
N ASN A 40 7.61 -3.21 -12.50
CA ASN A 40 8.26 -4.50 -12.75
C ASN A 40 8.02 -5.52 -11.63
N GLU A 41 7.81 -5.08 -10.40
CA GLU A 41 7.52 -5.98 -9.29
C GLU A 41 6.12 -6.58 -9.41
N ALA A 42 5.12 -5.77 -9.79
CA ALA A 42 3.79 -6.28 -10.09
C ALA A 42 3.79 -7.24 -11.27
N VAL A 43 4.57 -6.97 -12.32
CA VAL A 43 4.75 -7.87 -13.48
C VAL A 43 5.36 -9.20 -13.03
N SER A 44 6.37 -9.19 -12.17
CA SER A 44 7.02 -10.40 -11.66
C SER A 44 6.06 -11.25 -10.83
N VAL A 45 5.27 -10.62 -9.96
CA VAL A 45 4.24 -11.31 -9.15
C VAL A 45 3.15 -11.90 -10.05
N HIS A 46 2.68 -11.15 -11.03
CA HIS A 46 1.71 -11.63 -12.01
C HIS A 46 2.22 -12.88 -12.75
N SER A 47 3.47 -12.85 -13.22
CA SER A 47 4.08 -13.99 -13.89
C SER A 47 4.22 -15.22 -12.98
N ALA A 48 4.63 -15.02 -11.72
CA ALA A 48 4.75 -16.10 -10.75
C ALA A 48 3.39 -16.77 -10.46
N LEU A 49 2.35 -15.97 -10.28
CA LEU A 49 1.00 -16.48 -10.06
C LEU A 49 0.44 -17.20 -11.30
N GLY A 50 0.74 -16.68 -12.48
CA GLY A 50 0.38 -17.35 -13.75
C GLY A 50 1.01 -18.73 -13.90
N GLN A 51 2.27 -18.88 -13.50
CA GLN A 51 2.97 -20.17 -13.49
C GLN A 51 2.32 -21.17 -12.51
N LEU A 52 1.71 -20.69 -11.45
CA LEU A 52 0.96 -21.51 -10.50
C LEU A 52 -0.48 -21.81 -10.96
N GLY A 53 -0.88 -21.31 -12.12
CA GLY A 53 -2.19 -21.55 -12.71
C GLY A 53 -3.30 -20.56 -12.33
N TYR A 54 -2.95 -19.44 -11.71
CA TYR A 54 -3.93 -18.41 -11.37
C TYR A 54 -4.12 -17.42 -12.52
N ASP A 55 -5.36 -17.20 -12.93
CA ASP A 55 -5.76 -16.18 -13.91
C ASP A 55 -6.17 -14.91 -13.21
N VAL A 56 -5.19 -14.09 -12.89
CA VAL A 56 -5.37 -12.84 -12.12
C VAL A 56 -4.60 -11.70 -12.74
N SER A 57 -5.09 -10.48 -12.55
CA SER A 57 -4.34 -9.26 -12.85
C SER A 57 -3.85 -8.64 -11.54
N ILE A 58 -2.61 -8.16 -11.54
CA ILE A 58 -1.95 -7.61 -10.37
C ILE A 58 -1.55 -6.18 -10.64
N THR A 59 -1.93 -5.27 -9.76
CA THR A 59 -1.41 -3.91 -9.70
C THR A 59 -0.94 -3.60 -8.29
N ARG A 60 -0.01 -2.67 -8.17
CA ARG A 60 0.58 -2.29 -6.90
C ARG A 60 0.59 -0.78 -6.75
N GLN A 61 0.27 -0.30 -5.57
CA GLN A 61 0.31 1.11 -5.20
C GLN A 61 1.09 1.29 -3.91
N THR A 62 1.75 2.43 -3.74
CA THR A 62 2.35 2.79 -2.46
C THR A 62 1.31 3.54 -1.63
N HIS A 63 1.21 3.20 -0.35
CA HIS A 63 0.29 3.83 0.59
C HIS A 63 1.05 4.58 1.67
N TRP A 64 0.65 5.84 1.89
CA TRP A 64 1.14 6.66 2.98
C TRP A 64 -0.02 7.06 3.87
N GLU A 65 0.15 6.89 5.16
CA GLU A 65 -0.77 7.42 6.18
C GLU A 65 -0.04 8.51 6.94
N ILE A 66 -0.55 9.74 6.82
CA ILE A 66 0.10 10.95 7.33
C ILE A 66 -0.77 11.54 8.43
N SER A 67 -0.28 11.55 9.65
CA SER A 67 -0.94 12.18 10.79
C SER A 67 -0.27 13.51 11.10
N VAL A 68 -1.05 14.58 11.16
CA VAL A 68 -0.59 15.92 11.47
C VAL A 68 -1.35 16.48 12.68
N GLU A 69 -0.67 17.29 13.47
CA GLU A 69 -1.25 17.87 14.71
C GLU A 69 -2.23 19.00 14.41
N ASP A 70 -1.94 19.81 13.42
CA ASP A 70 -2.70 21.02 13.08
C ASP A 70 -2.41 21.45 11.64
N GLU A 71 -3.21 22.38 11.10
CA GLU A 71 -3.01 22.98 9.78
C GLU A 71 -2.83 21.94 8.65
N ARG A 72 -3.67 20.92 8.64
CA ARG A 72 -3.54 19.74 7.75
C ARG A 72 -3.24 20.09 6.30
N GLU A 73 -4.04 20.95 5.66
CA GLU A 73 -3.84 21.29 4.24
C GLU A 73 -2.50 21.96 3.99
N SER A 74 -2.08 22.88 4.83
CA SER A 74 -0.81 23.58 4.70
C SER A 74 0.36 22.64 4.86
N ILE A 75 0.31 21.73 5.83
CA ILE A 75 1.35 20.73 6.08
C ILE A 75 1.43 19.73 4.93
N LEU A 76 0.30 19.24 4.44
CA LEU A 76 0.28 18.31 3.29
C LEU A 76 0.83 18.95 2.02
N GLN A 77 0.56 20.23 1.77
CA GLN A 77 1.15 20.97 0.65
C GLN A 77 2.67 21.08 0.78
N LYS A 78 3.18 21.34 1.99
CA LYS A 78 4.62 21.37 2.25
C LYS A 78 5.26 20.00 2.01
N ILE A 79 4.64 18.93 2.49
CA ILE A 79 5.11 17.55 2.26
C ILE A 79 5.15 17.23 0.77
N ASP A 80 4.10 17.56 0.03
CA ASP A 80 4.02 17.36 -1.41
C ASP A 80 5.15 18.10 -2.14
N ALA A 81 5.39 19.34 -1.78
CA ALA A 81 6.44 20.17 -2.38
C ALA A 81 7.85 19.61 -2.17
N THR A 82 8.09 18.81 -1.12
CA THR A 82 9.41 18.21 -0.86
C THR A 82 9.78 17.11 -1.87
N GLY A 83 8.81 16.43 -2.48
CA GLY A 83 9.03 15.26 -3.32
C GLY A 83 9.54 14.03 -2.57
N GLU A 84 9.52 14.02 -1.24
CA GLU A 84 10.06 12.92 -0.41
C GLU A 84 9.23 11.65 -0.44
N LEU A 85 7.90 11.77 -0.47
CA LEU A 85 7.00 10.61 -0.41
C LEU A 85 6.72 10.00 -1.77
N TYR A 86 6.79 10.78 -2.83
CA TYR A 86 6.68 10.28 -4.19
C TYR A 86 7.38 11.21 -5.18
N ASN A 87 7.76 10.66 -6.32
CA ASN A 87 8.44 11.39 -7.39
C ASN A 87 7.43 11.74 -8.49
N SER A 88 7.05 13.00 -8.60
CA SER A 88 6.04 13.48 -9.56
C SER A 88 6.40 13.24 -11.03
N ASN A 89 7.66 12.93 -11.35
CA ASN A 89 8.08 12.56 -12.71
C ASN A 89 7.71 11.11 -13.07
N LYS A 90 7.47 10.25 -12.08
CA LYS A 90 7.24 8.81 -12.24
C LYS A 90 5.96 8.33 -11.58
N GLU A 91 5.43 9.10 -10.67
CA GLU A 91 4.36 8.72 -9.77
C GLU A 91 3.33 9.84 -9.64
N PHE A 92 2.13 9.49 -9.21
CA PHE A 92 1.06 10.47 -8.94
C PHE A 92 0.14 9.97 -7.84
N ILE A 93 -0.52 10.91 -7.16
CA ILE A 93 -1.52 10.59 -6.14
C ILE A 93 -2.80 10.15 -6.83
N ASN A 94 -3.35 9.02 -6.42
CA ASN A 94 -4.58 8.45 -6.94
C ASN A 94 -5.44 7.92 -5.79
N GLU A 95 -6.47 7.16 -6.11
CA GLU A 95 -7.38 6.50 -5.16
C GLU A 95 -7.21 4.98 -5.24
N ILE A 96 -7.71 4.28 -4.22
CA ILE A 96 -7.74 2.81 -4.24
C ILE A 96 -8.76 2.36 -5.28
N THR A 97 -8.33 1.47 -6.17
CA THR A 97 -9.23 0.88 -7.17
C THR A 97 -10.23 -0.05 -6.47
N THR A 98 -11.51 0.18 -6.73
CA THR A 98 -12.60 -0.68 -6.25
C THR A 98 -13.34 -1.27 -7.43
N ALA A 99 -13.44 -2.60 -7.46
CA ALA A 99 -14.23 -3.35 -8.43
C ALA A 99 -14.70 -4.66 -7.81
N ASP A 100 -15.79 -5.22 -8.32
CA ASP A 100 -16.44 -6.40 -7.71
C ASP A 100 -15.55 -7.65 -7.71
N ASN A 101 -14.65 -7.77 -8.68
CA ASN A 101 -13.73 -8.90 -8.82
C ASN A 101 -12.29 -8.55 -8.38
N THR A 102 -12.10 -7.44 -7.69
CA THR A 102 -10.80 -6.97 -7.22
C THR A 102 -10.77 -6.95 -5.69
N ALA A 103 -9.69 -7.49 -5.13
CA ALA A 103 -9.36 -7.38 -3.71
C ALA A 103 -8.10 -6.55 -3.55
N SER A 104 -8.09 -5.69 -2.55
CA SER A 104 -6.94 -4.86 -2.19
C SER A 104 -6.38 -5.28 -0.85
N PHE A 105 -5.07 -5.49 -0.81
CA PHE A 105 -4.35 -5.86 0.40
C PHE A 105 -3.32 -4.79 0.73
N LEU A 106 -3.45 -4.18 1.90
CA LEU A 106 -2.42 -3.29 2.43
C LEU A 106 -1.41 -4.10 3.23
N VAL A 107 -0.18 -4.11 2.77
CA VAL A 107 0.94 -4.80 3.42
C VAL A 107 1.84 -3.77 4.07
N ARG A 108 2.02 -3.86 5.38
CA ARG A 108 2.94 -3.01 6.15
C ARG A 108 3.97 -3.86 6.87
N GLN A 109 5.21 -3.39 6.84
CA GLN A 109 6.27 -3.93 7.67
C GLN A 109 6.19 -3.30 9.07
N LYS A 110 6.22 -4.09 10.13
CA LYS A 110 6.07 -3.60 11.51
C LYS A 110 7.16 -2.61 11.92
N ASP A 111 8.37 -2.80 11.43
CA ASP A 111 9.49 -1.89 11.69
C ASP A 111 10.02 -1.35 10.36
N ASP A 112 9.26 -0.47 9.74
CA ASP A 112 9.57 0.07 8.41
C ASP A 112 10.62 1.19 8.51
N MET A 113 11.86 0.82 8.19
CA MET A 113 12.99 1.75 8.16
C MET A 113 12.82 2.86 7.12
N ARG A 114 12.12 2.61 6.00
CA ARG A 114 11.85 3.63 5.00
C ARG A 114 10.91 4.70 5.51
N SER A 115 9.86 4.31 6.19
CA SER A 115 8.92 5.23 6.83
C SER A 115 9.62 6.10 7.86
N ARG A 116 10.47 5.51 8.70
CA ARG A 116 11.27 6.22 9.69
C ARG A 116 12.22 7.22 9.03
N ALA A 117 12.96 6.81 8.02
CA ALA A 117 13.89 7.68 7.30
C ALA A 117 13.18 8.86 6.62
N LYS A 118 12.01 8.63 6.04
CA LYS A 118 11.20 9.70 5.45
C LYS A 118 10.65 10.66 6.50
N PHE A 119 10.20 10.14 7.64
CA PHE A 119 9.75 10.96 8.76
C PHE A 119 10.88 11.88 9.27
N GLU A 120 12.07 11.35 9.48
CA GLU A 120 13.25 12.12 9.88
C GLU A 120 13.61 13.17 8.83
N SER A 121 13.60 12.81 7.55
CA SER A 121 13.87 13.76 6.47
C SER A 121 12.87 14.93 6.46
N LEU A 122 11.57 14.65 6.58
CA LEU A 122 10.53 15.67 6.58
C LEU A 122 10.62 16.59 7.81
N THR A 123 10.92 16.04 8.98
CA THR A 123 10.97 16.82 10.23
C THR A 123 12.29 17.55 10.43
N GLU A 124 13.42 16.93 10.11
CA GLU A 124 14.74 17.50 10.36
C GLU A 124 15.30 18.29 9.17
N ARG A 125 15.24 17.72 7.96
CA ARG A 125 15.80 18.36 6.76
C ARG A 125 14.88 19.43 6.20
N PHE A 126 13.59 19.19 6.16
CA PHE A 126 12.57 20.12 5.64
C PHE A 126 11.88 20.94 6.71
N GLU A 127 12.22 20.71 7.98
CA GLU A 127 11.71 21.48 9.13
C GLU A 127 10.17 21.53 9.23
N ILE A 128 9.51 20.44 8.85
CA ILE A 128 8.05 20.31 8.96
C ILE A 128 7.71 19.72 10.33
N GLU A 129 7.50 20.58 11.31
CA GLU A 129 7.41 20.20 12.72
C GLU A 129 6.11 19.52 13.15
N LYS A 130 5.01 19.74 12.42
CA LYS A 130 3.67 19.32 12.87
C LYS A 130 3.23 17.94 12.38
N ILE A 131 4.15 17.13 11.88
CA ILE A 131 3.87 15.74 11.53
C ILE A 131 4.01 14.89 12.79
N SER A 132 2.92 14.24 13.22
CA SER A 132 2.94 13.37 14.40
C SER A 132 3.29 11.94 14.09
N GLU A 133 2.87 11.43 12.96
CA GLU A 133 3.13 10.04 12.55
C GLU A 133 3.13 9.89 11.04
N LEU A 134 3.97 8.99 10.55
CA LEU A 134 4.03 8.62 9.15
C LEU A 134 4.14 7.09 9.04
N LYS A 135 3.19 6.48 8.33
CA LYS A 135 3.19 5.04 8.06
C LYS A 135 3.21 4.78 6.56
N ARG A 136 4.00 3.83 6.14
CA ARG A 136 4.10 3.39 4.76
C ARG A 136 3.60 1.97 4.60
N GLY A 137 2.95 1.69 3.49
CA GLY A 137 2.57 0.35 3.10
C GLY A 137 2.58 0.21 1.58
N VAL A 138 2.32 -1.00 1.14
CA VAL A 138 2.10 -1.33 -0.27
C VAL A 138 0.73 -1.94 -0.41
N ILE A 139 -0.07 -1.38 -1.33
CA ILE A 139 -1.37 -1.92 -1.68
C ILE A 139 -1.18 -2.85 -2.88
N TRP A 140 -1.58 -4.11 -2.72
CA TRP A 140 -1.67 -5.07 -3.80
C TRP A 140 -3.13 -5.21 -4.22
N ASN A 141 -3.43 -4.87 -5.46
CA ASN A 141 -4.76 -5.05 -6.05
C ASN A 141 -4.75 -6.32 -6.89
N VAL A 142 -5.53 -7.30 -6.49
CA VAL A 142 -5.67 -8.58 -7.18
C VAL A 142 -7.04 -8.63 -7.83
N THR A 143 -7.07 -8.65 -9.16
CA THR A 143 -8.29 -8.81 -9.95
C THR A 143 -8.36 -10.23 -10.47
N VAL A 144 -9.41 -10.95 -10.10
CA VAL A 144 -9.63 -12.33 -10.56
C VAL A 144 -10.40 -12.29 -11.87
N ASN A 145 -9.80 -12.80 -12.94
CA ASN A 145 -10.42 -12.81 -14.28
C ASN A 145 -11.41 -13.96 -14.45
N SER A 146 -11.22 -15.05 -13.71
CA SER A 146 -12.13 -16.20 -13.73
C SER A 146 -12.11 -16.95 -12.40
N GLY A 147 -13.26 -17.47 -11.99
CA GLY A 147 -13.42 -18.28 -10.78
C GLY A 147 -13.90 -17.49 -9.58
N ASN A 148 -13.83 -18.11 -8.40
CA ASN A 148 -14.29 -17.53 -7.15
C ASN A 148 -13.21 -16.68 -6.49
N LEU A 149 -13.48 -15.39 -6.32
CA LEU A 149 -12.55 -14.42 -5.74
C LEU A 149 -12.02 -14.88 -4.36
N ASP A 150 -12.91 -15.26 -3.45
CA ASP A 150 -12.54 -15.61 -2.08
C ASP A 150 -11.64 -16.84 -1.98
N ALA A 151 -11.94 -17.89 -2.76
CA ALA A 151 -11.16 -19.11 -2.80
C ALA A 151 -9.76 -18.86 -3.40
N ILE A 152 -9.69 -18.11 -4.51
CA ILE A 152 -8.44 -17.79 -5.17
C ILE A 152 -7.55 -16.92 -4.28
N LEU A 153 -8.12 -15.93 -3.59
CA LEU A 153 -7.39 -15.05 -2.68
C LEU A 153 -6.75 -15.82 -1.51
N LYS A 154 -7.48 -16.76 -0.92
CA LYS A 154 -6.92 -17.63 0.13
C LYS A 154 -5.74 -18.44 -0.36
N HIS A 155 -5.82 -18.98 -1.56
CA HIS A 155 -4.70 -19.71 -2.17
C HIS A 155 -3.51 -18.79 -2.45
N ILE A 156 -3.74 -17.60 -3.00
CA ILE A 156 -2.68 -16.63 -3.29
C ILE A 156 -1.97 -16.17 -2.01
N LEU A 157 -2.71 -15.88 -0.94
CA LEU A 157 -2.11 -15.50 0.34
C LEU A 157 -1.23 -16.61 0.91
N ASN A 158 -1.62 -17.87 0.75
CA ASN A 158 -0.83 -19.01 1.19
C ASN A 158 0.46 -19.22 0.39
N THR A 159 0.59 -18.63 -0.80
CA THR A 159 1.84 -18.69 -1.57
C THR A 159 2.94 -17.78 -1.03
N HIS A 160 2.59 -16.82 -0.18
CA HIS A 160 3.49 -15.77 0.35
C HIS A 160 4.19 -14.92 -0.72
N ILE A 161 3.66 -14.89 -1.96
CA ILE A 161 4.24 -14.12 -3.06
C ILE A 161 4.04 -12.61 -2.87
N LEU A 162 2.89 -12.18 -2.33
CA LEU A 162 2.60 -10.78 -2.09
C LEU A 162 3.40 -10.17 -0.93
N PHE A 163 3.87 -11.01 -0.04
CA PHE A 163 4.73 -10.60 1.08
C PHE A 163 5.68 -11.75 1.42
N ASN A 164 6.90 -11.40 1.71
CA ASN A 164 7.92 -12.37 2.10
C ASN A 164 8.19 -12.25 3.59
N PRO A 165 7.87 -13.28 4.39
CA PRO A 165 8.12 -13.25 5.82
C PRO A 165 9.60 -13.47 6.20
N LEU A 166 10.49 -13.73 5.24
CA LEU A 166 11.92 -13.97 5.46
C LEU A 166 12.74 -12.68 5.46
#